data_58705421772976056fb590e6ab316553
#
_entry.id   58705421772976056fb590e6ab316553
#
_cell.length_a   1.000
_cell.length_b   1.000
_cell.length_c   1.000
_cell.angle_alpha   90.00
_cell.angle_beta   90.00
_cell.angle_gamma   90.00
#
_symmetry.space_group_name_H-M   'P 1'
#
loop_
_entity.id
_entity.type
_entity.pdbx_description
1 polymer ?
#
loop_
_entity_poly.entity_id
_entity_poly.type
_entity_poly.pdbx_seq_one_letter_code
_entity_poly.pdbx_strand_id
1 'polypeptide(L)'
;MSEENNNQENANVPAIVINTQYVKDLSLEIPFAPEIFREINSAPKMDINVDVKAEHLHDNFFNVSLSIKMDGDVNEKKLFILELVYAAVVSLNVPQEHVEPVLLVEIPRMIFPFARSIITNNLVEGGLPPFMLNPIDFVAMYQARKNAQDNQPKD
;
A
#
# COMPACT_ATOMS: atom_id res chain seq x y z
N MET A 1 -39.26 36.32 -11.53
CA MET A 1 -39.09 35.03 -12.17
C MET A 1 -37.70 34.56 -11.92
N SER A 2 -37.64 33.64 -11.05
CA SER A 2 -36.40 33.14 -10.42
C SER A 2 -35.85 31.99 -11.27
N GLU A 3 -34.81 32.26 -12.01
CA GLU A 3 -33.87 31.24 -12.44
C GLU A 3 -32.79 31.11 -11.34
N GLU A 4 -33.18 30.52 -10.26
CA GLU A 4 -32.20 30.16 -9.20
C GLU A 4 -32.24 28.66 -9.01
N ASN A 5 -31.03 28.09 -8.98
CA ASN A 5 -30.68 26.82 -8.41
C ASN A 5 -30.70 25.57 -9.30
N ASN A 6 -29.69 25.48 -10.14
CA ASN A 6 -29.23 24.14 -10.55
C ASN A 6 -27.71 23.95 -10.40
N ASN A 7 -27.03 24.78 -9.60
CA ASN A 7 -25.58 24.70 -9.42
C ASN A 7 -25.14 24.19 -8.04
N GLN A 8 -26.07 23.79 -7.16
CA GLN A 8 -25.71 23.35 -5.82
C GLN A 8 -25.62 21.83 -5.64
N GLU A 9 -26.15 21.03 -6.55
CA GLU A 9 -26.10 19.58 -6.42
C GLU A 9 -24.73 18.96 -6.75
N ASN A 10 -23.90 19.63 -7.55
CA ASN A 10 -22.55 19.12 -7.88
C ASN A 10 -21.45 19.50 -6.89
N ALA A 11 -21.74 20.39 -5.93
CA ALA A 11 -20.74 20.88 -4.98
C ALA A 11 -20.47 19.94 -3.81
N ASN A 12 -21.30 18.87 -3.61
CA ASN A 12 -21.23 17.98 -2.46
C ASN A 12 -20.81 16.55 -2.76
N VAL A 13 -20.37 16.24 -3.97
CA VAL A 13 -19.88 14.90 -4.31
C VAL A 13 -18.39 14.82 -3.98
N PRO A 14 -17.96 13.98 -3.02
CA PRO A 14 -16.54 13.83 -2.72
C PRO A 14 -15.75 13.36 -3.95
N ALA A 15 -14.56 13.93 -4.14
CA ALA A 15 -13.66 13.52 -5.22
C ALA A 15 -13.21 12.08 -5.06
N ILE A 16 -12.99 11.64 -3.84
CA ILE A 16 -12.52 10.30 -3.48
C ILE A 16 -13.42 9.75 -2.38
N VAL A 17 -13.96 8.55 -2.60
CA VAL A 17 -14.66 7.79 -1.55
C VAL A 17 -13.98 6.44 -1.42
N ILE A 18 -13.54 6.10 -0.21
CA ILE A 18 -13.06 4.75 0.10
C ILE A 18 -14.28 3.95 0.56
N ASN A 19 -14.72 3.02 -0.28
CA ASN A 19 -15.92 2.22 -0.02
C ASN A 19 -15.64 1.07 0.94
N THR A 20 -14.48 0.44 0.80
CA THR A 20 -14.03 -0.59 1.71
C THR A 20 -12.52 -0.68 1.71
N GLN A 21 -11.95 -1.08 2.85
CA GLN A 21 -10.55 -1.43 2.99
C GLN A 21 -10.48 -2.86 3.49
N TYR A 22 -9.56 -3.65 2.97
CA TYR A 22 -9.50 -5.06 3.34
C TYR A 22 -8.09 -5.64 3.20
N VAL A 23 -7.84 -6.67 4.00
CA VAL A 23 -6.66 -7.52 3.84
C VAL A 23 -6.99 -8.56 2.78
N LYS A 24 -6.30 -8.51 1.66
CA LYS A 24 -6.46 -9.51 0.61
C LYS A 24 -5.62 -10.75 0.91
N ASP A 25 -4.42 -10.56 1.42
CA ASP A 25 -3.49 -11.63 1.75
C ASP A 25 -2.55 -11.19 2.86
N LEU A 26 -2.25 -12.10 3.78
CA LEU A 26 -1.32 -11.85 4.87
C LEU A 26 -0.64 -13.16 5.25
N SER A 27 0.69 -13.17 5.22
CA SER A 27 1.47 -14.30 5.68
C SER A 27 2.68 -13.83 6.49
N LEU A 28 2.97 -14.55 7.57
CA LEU A 28 4.17 -14.36 8.37
C LEU A 28 4.79 -15.73 8.61
N GLU A 29 6.04 -15.88 8.21
CA GLU A 29 6.82 -17.10 8.42
C GLU A 29 8.07 -16.79 9.24
N ILE A 30 8.36 -17.65 10.21
CA ILE A 30 9.60 -17.61 10.99
C ILE A 30 10.26 -18.97 10.80
N PRO A 31 11.05 -19.14 9.71
CA PRO A 31 11.46 -20.49 9.26
C PRO A 31 12.36 -21.23 10.24
N PHE A 32 13.13 -20.51 11.05
CA PHE A 32 14.09 -21.09 12.00
C PHE A 32 13.63 -20.96 13.44
N ALA A 33 12.34 -20.73 13.68
CA ALA A 33 11.77 -20.78 15.02
C ALA A 33 11.77 -22.23 15.52
N PRO A 34 11.97 -22.48 16.84
CA PRO A 34 12.18 -21.48 17.88
C PRO A 34 13.64 -21.05 18.06
N GLU A 35 14.60 -21.73 17.45
CA GLU A 35 16.02 -21.55 17.69
C GLU A 35 16.52 -20.12 17.38
N ILE A 36 15.96 -19.50 16.35
CA ILE A 36 16.37 -18.16 15.90
C ILE A 36 16.15 -17.09 16.99
N PHE A 37 15.21 -17.30 17.91
CA PHE A 37 14.95 -16.34 18.98
C PHE A 37 16.12 -16.13 19.93
N ARG A 38 17.04 -17.10 20.02
CA ARG A 38 18.27 -16.99 20.81
C ARG A 38 19.32 -16.11 20.13
N GLU A 39 19.20 -15.91 18.83
CA GLU A 39 20.20 -15.22 18.01
C GLU A 39 19.88 -13.75 17.78
N ILE A 40 18.78 -13.24 18.34
CA ILE A 40 18.37 -11.83 18.19
C ILE A 40 19.13 -10.99 19.22
N ASN A 41 20.42 -10.73 18.97
CA ASN A 41 21.27 -9.93 19.85
C ASN A 41 21.52 -8.52 19.32
N SER A 42 21.10 -8.24 18.09
CA SER A 42 21.27 -6.96 17.42
C SER A 42 20.09 -6.72 16.50
N ALA A 43 19.98 -5.50 15.98
CA ALA A 43 18.92 -5.16 15.03
C ALA A 43 19.03 -6.03 13.75
N PRO A 44 17.95 -6.69 13.32
CA PRO A 44 17.96 -7.46 12.09
C PRO A 44 18.24 -6.59 10.87
N LYS A 45 18.87 -7.16 9.86
CA LYS A 45 19.00 -6.53 8.56
C LYS A 45 17.66 -6.67 7.85
N MET A 46 17.02 -5.55 7.56
CA MET A 46 15.68 -5.51 6.97
C MET A 46 15.72 -5.22 5.47
N ASP A 47 14.90 -5.94 4.72
CA ASP A 47 14.64 -5.68 3.32
C ASP A 47 13.13 -5.49 3.11
N ILE A 48 12.75 -4.44 2.38
CA ILE A 48 11.36 -4.06 2.20
C ILE A 48 11.12 -3.75 0.73
N ASN A 49 10.14 -4.43 0.14
CA ASN A 49 9.66 -4.16 -1.22
C ASN A 49 8.20 -3.76 -1.18
N VAL A 50 7.87 -2.69 -1.91
CA VAL A 50 6.53 -2.14 -1.98
C VAL A 50 6.10 -2.03 -3.43
N ASP A 51 4.88 -2.43 -3.73
CA ASP A 51 4.27 -2.29 -5.04
C ASP A 51 2.82 -1.83 -4.92
N VAL A 52 2.38 -1.03 -5.88
CA VAL A 52 1.00 -0.53 -5.96
C VAL A 52 0.41 -0.97 -7.29
N LYS A 53 -0.79 -1.55 -7.24
CA LYS A 53 -1.56 -1.91 -8.42
C LYS A 53 -2.94 -1.28 -8.35
N ALA A 54 -3.41 -0.76 -9.46
CA ALA A 54 -4.75 -0.24 -9.60
C ALA A 54 -5.48 -1.00 -10.71
N GLU A 55 -6.74 -1.33 -10.46
CA GLU A 55 -7.59 -2.09 -11.35
C GLU A 55 -8.94 -1.41 -11.47
N HIS A 56 -9.39 -1.16 -12.69
CA HIS A 56 -10.73 -0.65 -12.94
C HIS A 56 -11.76 -1.78 -12.74
N LEU A 57 -12.79 -1.53 -11.96
CA LEU A 57 -13.86 -2.51 -11.72
C LEU A 57 -15.04 -2.27 -12.64
N HIS A 58 -15.79 -1.23 -12.38
CA HIS A 58 -16.93 -0.79 -13.19
C HIS A 58 -17.20 0.68 -12.89
N ASP A 59 -17.83 1.39 -13.80
CA ASP A 59 -18.17 2.81 -13.66
C ASP A 59 -16.97 3.63 -13.17
N ASN A 60 -17.09 4.31 -12.04
CA ASN A 60 -16.00 5.05 -11.42
C ASN A 60 -15.39 4.31 -10.20
N PHE A 61 -15.56 3.00 -10.14
CA PHE A 61 -15.03 2.16 -9.07
C PHE A 61 -13.73 1.50 -9.47
N PHE A 62 -12.77 1.51 -8.57
CA PHE A 62 -11.42 0.96 -8.75
C PHE A 62 -11.02 0.17 -7.51
N ASN A 63 -10.17 -0.83 -7.71
CA ASN A 63 -9.48 -1.51 -6.62
C ASN A 63 -8.01 -1.10 -6.64
N VAL A 64 -7.50 -0.64 -5.51
CA VAL A 64 -6.09 -0.30 -5.33
C VAL A 64 -5.50 -1.25 -4.33
N SER A 65 -4.46 -1.97 -4.73
CA SER A 65 -3.74 -2.92 -3.88
C SER A 65 -2.35 -2.38 -3.55
N LEU A 66 -2.03 -2.39 -2.26
CA LEU A 66 -0.71 -2.08 -1.74
C LEU A 66 -0.08 -3.38 -1.27
N SER A 67 0.96 -3.82 -1.97
CA SER A 67 1.69 -5.04 -1.65
C SER A 67 2.99 -4.69 -0.94
N ILE A 68 3.20 -5.23 0.25
CA ILE A 68 4.40 -5.02 1.03
C ILE A 68 5.00 -6.38 1.35
N LYS A 69 6.22 -6.60 0.86
CA LYS A 69 7.03 -7.76 1.24
C LYS A 69 8.18 -7.29 2.11
N MET A 70 8.34 -7.92 3.25
CA MET A 70 9.31 -7.54 4.25
C MET A 70 10.00 -8.77 4.78
N ASP A 71 11.32 -8.76 4.85
CA ASP A 71 12.06 -9.83 5.48
C ASP A 71 13.22 -9.28 6.32
N GLY A 72 13.62 -10.07 7.33
CA GLY A 72 14.71 -9.73 8.20
C GLY A 72 15.72 -10.87 8.29
N ASP A 73 16.99 -10.50 8.37
CA ASP A 73 18.09 -11.45 8.53
C ASP A 73 18.85 -11.20 9.83
N VAL A 74 19.22 -12.29 10.50
CA VAL A 74 20.06 -12.30 11.69
C VAL A 74 21.11 -13.38 11.49
N ASN A 75 22.41 -13.04 11.63
CA ASN A 75 23.51 -13.99 11.48
C ASN A 75 23.43 -14.77 10.15
N GLU A 76 23.13 -14.07 9.06
CA GLU A 76 22.99 -14.64 7.72
C GLU A 76 21.85 -15.67 7.57
N LYS A 77 20.94 -15.72 8.54
CA LYS A 77 19.74 -16.55 8.50
C LYS A 77 18.49 -15.69 8.40
N LYS A 78 17.49 -16.20 7.72
CA LYS A 78 16.19 -15.54 7.63
C LYS A 78 15.48 -15.59 8.99
N LEU A 79 15.30 -14.41 9.59
CA LEU A 79 14.53 -14.28 10.83
C LEU A 79 13.04 -14.42 10.58
N PHE A 80 12.53 -13.68 9.60
CA PHE A 80 11.12 -13.74 9.22
C PHE A 80 10.93 -13.33 7.77
N ILE A 81 9.81 -13.76 7.22
CA ILE A 81 9.30 -13.32 5.93
C ILE A 81 7.83 -12.93 6.14
N LEU A 82 7.49 -11.68 5.85
CA LEU A 82 6.13 -11.17 5.93
C LEU A 82 5.68 -10.68 4.56
N GLU A 83 4.49 -11.08 4.15
CA GLU A 83 3.85 -10.58 2.94
C GLU A 83 2.45 -10.09 3.28
N LEU A 84 2.14 -8.88 2.86
CA LEU A 84 0.83 -8.26 3.04
C LEU A 84 0.35 -7.69 1.73
N VAL A 85 -0.88 -8.01 1.34
CA VAL A 85 -1.61 -7.27 0.32
C VAL A 85 -2.80 -6.61 1.00
N TYR A 86 -2.74 -5.31 1.14
CA TYR A 86 -3.80 -4.48 1.71
C TYR A 86 -4.42 -3.65 0.59
N ALA A 87 -5.73 -3.66 0.49
CA ALA A 87 -6.42 -3.09 -0.65
C ALA A 87 -7.60 -2.22 -0.25
N ALA A 88 -8.03 -1.39 -1.18
CA ALA A 88 -9.22 -0.57 -1.02
C ALA A 88 -10.03 -0.57 -2.31
N VAL A 89 -11.35 -0.64 -2.18
CA VAL A 89 -12.27 -0.32 -3.26
C VAL A 89 -12.64 1.14 -3.11
N VAL A 90 -12.39 1.90 -4.16
CA VAL A 90 -12.62 3.35 -4.16
C VAL A 90 -13.51 3.76 -5.32
N SER A 91 -14.27 4.82 -5.13
CA SER A 91 -14.95 5.51 -6.23
C SER A 91 -14.36 6.90 -6.39
N LEU A 92 -14.12 7.27 -7.65
CA LEU A 92 -13.50 8.54 -8.00
C LEU A 92 -14.45 9.43 -8.77
N ASN A 93 -14.44 10.70 -8.40
CA ASN A 93 -15.17 11.74 -9.09
C ASN A 93 -14.23 12.90 -9.39
N VAL A 94 -13.22 12.60 -10.23
CA VAL A 94 -12.15 13.50 -10.62
C VAL A 94 -12.03 13.53 -12.14
N PRO A 95 -11.43 14.59 -12.72
CA PRO A 95 -11.12 14.60 -14.15
C PRO A 95 -10.26 13.42 -14.55
N GLN A 96 -10.42 12.94 -15.79
CA GLN A 96 -9.75 11.74 -16.28
C GLN A 96 -8.22 11.81 -16.16
N GLU A 97 -7.63 12.99 -16.36
CA GLU A 97 -6.18 13.18 -16.23
C GLU A 97 -5.66 13.03 -14.80
N HIS A 98 -6.53 13.11 -13.81
CA HIS A 98 -6.17 12.94 -12.40
C HIS A 98 -6.41 11.53 -11.85
N VAL A 99 -7.05 10.65 -12.61
CA VAL A 99 -7.42 9.31 -12.15
C VAL A 99 -6.18 8.49 -11.77
N GLU A 100 -5.22 8.38 -12.68
CA GLU A 100 -4.01 7.58 -12.43
C GLU A 100 -3.17 8.09 -11.24
N PRO A 101 -2.85 9.41 -11.15
CA PRO A 101 -2.13 9.90 -9.97
C PRO A 101 -2.87 9.68 -8.66
N VAL A 102 -4.19 9.81 -8.65
CA VAL A 102 -4.99 9.53 -7.45
C VAL A 102 -4.87 8.06 -7.05
N LEU A 103 -5.04 7.15 -7.99
CA LEU A 103 -4.99 5.71 -7.72
C LEU A 103 -3.61 5.23 -7.27
N LEU A 104 -2.54 5.81 -7.82
CA LEU A 104 -1.18 5.33 -7.58
C LEU A 104 -0.41 6.13 -6.53
N VAL A 105 -0.90 7.27 -6.11
CA VAL A 105 -0.27 8.11 -5.09
C VAL A 105 -1.19 8.38 -3.91
N GLU A 106 -2.35 8.99 -4.16
CA GLU A 106 -3.23 9.44 -3.07
C GLU A 106 -3.86 8.28 -2.31
N ILE A 107 -4.39 7.28 -3.01
CA ILE A 107 -5.01 6.12 -2.35
C ILE A 107 -3.98 5.31 -1.55
N PRO A 108 -2.82 4.93 -2.11
CA PRO A 108 -1.79 4.25 -1.31
C PRO A 108 -1.37 5.04 -0.07
N ARG A 109 -1.23 6.36 -0.20
CA ARG A 109 -0.90 7.23 0.92
C ARG A 109 -1.96 7.16 2.04
N MET A 110 -3.23 7.09 1.65
CA MET A 110 -4.35 7.02 2.60
C MET A 110 -4.43 5.68 3.32
N ILE A 111 -4.14 4.57 2.64
CA ILE A 111 -4.27 3.23 3.23
C ILE A 111 -2.98 2.72 3.89
N PHE A 112 -1.84 3.33 3.61
CA PHE A 112 -0.55 2.90 4.15
C PHE A 112 -0.50 2.86 5.68
N PRO A 113 -1.02 3.84 6.44
CA PRO A 113 -1.00 3.78 7.90
C PRO A 113 -1.70 2.54 8.47
N PHE A 114 -2.76 2.07 7.82
CA PHE A 114 -3.47 0.85 8.21
C PHE A 114 -2.63 -0.39 7.92
N ALA A 115 -2.03 -0.46 6.74
CA ALA A 115 -1.12 -1.54 6.36
C ALA A 115 0.08 -1.61 7.32
N ARG A 116 0.67 -0.47 7.65
CA ARG A 116 1.78 -0.37 8.60
C ARG A 116 1.39 -0.92 9.97
N SER A 117 0.21 -0.57 10.45
CA SER A 117 -0.30 -1.07 11.74
C SER A 117 -0.45 -2.58 11.75
N ILE A 118 -0.99 -3.16 10.68
CA ILE A 118 -1.13 -4.60 10.53
C ILE A 118 0.24 -5.28 10.60
N ILE A 119 1.22 -4.77 9.88
CA ILE A 119 2.58 -5.32 9.88
C ILE A 119 3.20 -5.28 11.27
N THR A 120 3.17 -4.13 11.92
CA THR A 120 3.74 -3.95 13.26
C THR A 120 3.11 -4.91 14.27
N ASN A 121 1.78 -5.02 14.26
CA ASN A 121 1.07 -5.92 15.16
C ASN A 121 1.40 -7.40 14.91
N ASN A 122 1.51 -7.79 13.65
CA ASN A 122 1.86 -9.18 13.29
C ASN A 122 3.27 -9.54 13.73
N LEU A 123 4.24 -8.65 13.59
CA LEU A 123 5.60 -8.89 14.05
C LEU A 123 5.65 -9.09 15.57
N VAL A 124 4.95 -8.24 16.31
CA VAL A 124 4.88 -8.36 17.78
C VAL A 124 4.20 -9.67 18.21
N GLU A 125 3.08 -10.01 17.57
CA GLU A 125 2.37 -11.28 17.85
C GLU A 125 3.18 -12.50 17.42
N GLY A 126 4.08 -12.34 16.45
CA GLY A 126 5.02 -13.36 16.04
C GLY A 126 6.21 -13.55 16.98
N GLY A 127 6.24 -12.82 18.10
CA GLY A 127 7.35 -12.90 19.05
C GLY A 127 8.59 -12.11 18.65
N LEU A 128 8.47 -11.26 17.63
CA LEU A 128 9.59 -10.45 17.13
C LEU A 128 9.60 -9.07 17.78
N PRO A 129 10.78 -8.41 17.83
CA PRO A 129 10.82 -7.03 18.28
C PRO A 129 9.92 -6.14 17.41
N PRO A 130 9.27 -5.11 17.98
CA PRO A 130 8.45 -4.22 17.19
C PRO A 130 9.31 -3.45 16.18
N PHE A 131 8.84 -3.39 14.95
CA PHE A 131 9.45 -2.63 13.88
C PHE A 131 8.39 -1.79 13.20
N MET A 132 8.65 -0.50 13.08
CA MET A 132 7.74 0.41 12.41
C MET A 132 8.34 0.87 11.08
N LEU A 133 7.59 0.68 10.00
CA LEU A 133 7.98 1.13 8.68
C LEU A 133 8.05 2.65 8.62
N ASN A 134 9.10 3.16 7.98
CA ASN A 134 9.17 4.58 7.62
C ASN A 134 8.10 4.92 6.58
N PRO A 135 7.66 6.18 6.53
CA PRO A 135 6.76 6.62 5.47
C PRO A 135 7.34 6.34 4.09
N ILE A 136 6.46 5.97 3.16
CA ILE A 136 6.84 5.66 1.78
C ILE A 136 6.54 6.86 0.90
N ASP A 137 7.48 7.22 0.04
CA ASP A 137 7.30 8.28 -0.96
C ASP A 137 6.63 7.70 -2.21
N PHE A 138 5.30 7.70 -2.21
CA PHE A 138 4.52 7.17 -3.34
C PHE A 138 4.63 8.05 -4.59
N VAL A 139 4.90 9.33 -4.43
CA VAL A 139 5.15 10.23 -5.57
C VAL A 139 6.42 9.81 -6.31
N ALA A 140 7.50 9.57 -5.57
CA ALA A 140 8.76 9.11 -6.16
C ALA A 140 8.59 7.76 -6.86
N MET A 141 7.86 6.82 -6.26
CA MET A 141 7.54 5.52 -6.87
C MET A 141 6.77 5.68 -8.18
N TYR A 142 5.79 6.55 -8.19
CA TYR A 142 4.96 6.83 -9.37
C TYR A 142 5.80 7.44 -10.50
N GLN A 143 6.64 8.41 -10.18
CA GLN A 143 7.53 9.05 -11.16
C GLN A 143 8.54 8.05 -11.73
N ALA A 144 9.15 7.22 -10.90
CA ALA A 144 10.09 6.18 -11.34
C ALA A 144 9.40 5.19 -12.29
N ARG A 145 8.16 4.79 -12.00
CA ARG A 145 7.36 3.91 -12.85
C ARG A 145 7.05 4.55 -14.21
N LYS A 146 6.69 5.83 -14.23
CA LYS A 146 6.46 6.57 -15.47
C LYS A 146 7.73 6.68 -16.31
N ASN A 147 8.84 7.02 -15.70
CA ASN A 147 10.13 7.13 -16.39
C ASN A 147 10.56 5.80 -17.00
N ALA A 148 10.33 4.69 -16.31
CA ALA A 148 10.61 3.36 -16.82
C ALA A 148 9.74 3.00 -18.03
N GLN A 149 8.47 3.41 -18.04
CA GLN A 149 7.56 3.22 -19.18
C GLN A 149 7.97 4.07 -20.39
N ASP A 150 8.38 5.31 -20.16
CA ASP A 150 8.80 6.24 -21.22
C ASP A 150 10.13 5.82 -21.87
N ASN A 151 10.98 5.09 -21.14
CA ASN A 151 12.27 4.62 -21.62
C ASN A 151 12.22 3.23 -22.27
N GLN A 152 11.05 2.60 -22.35
CA GLN A 152 10.93 1.34 -23.09
C GLN A 152 10.95 1.59 -24.61
N PRO A 153 11.74 0.82 -25.37
CA PRO A 153 11.74 0.97 -26.82
C PRO A 153 10.35 0.68 -27.37
N LYS A 154 9.85 1.62 -28.15
CA LYS A 154 8.61 1.44 -28.89
C LYS A 154 8.90 0.57 -30.10
N ASP A 155 8.53 -0.69 -30.03
CA ASP A 155 8.50 -1.55 -31.19
C ASP A 155 7.27 -1.27 -32.05
#